data_20aba6c8bf9b1d3544a930dc77029340
#
_entry.id   20aba6c8bf9b1d3544a930dc77029340
#
_cell.length_a   1.000
_cell.length_b   1.000
_cell.length_c   1.000
_cell.angle_alpha   90.00
_cell.angle_beta   90.00
_cell.angle_gamma   90.00
#
_symmetry.space_group_name_H-M   'P 1'
#
loop_
_entity.id
_entity.type
_entity.pdbx_description
1 polymer ?
#
loop_
_entity_poly.entity_id
_entity_poly.type
_entity_poly.pdbx_seq_one_letter_code
_entity_poly.pdbx_strand_id
1 'polypeptide(L)'
;MFTGIVEHLAEIVDIKKTKNNLDITLSCELTSEFKIDQSVSHNGICLTVVNISNKSYTVTAIEETINKTTIKNWKVGDIINLERAWR
;
A
#
# COMPACT_ATOMS: atom_id res chain seq x y z
N MET A 1 2.34 -1.14 15.82
CA MET A 1 1.77 -2.47 15.97
C MET A 1 0.47 -2.58 15.19
N PHE A 2 0.29 -3.68 14.48
CA PHE A 2 -0.95 -3.95 13.76
C PHE A 2 -1.84 -4.84 14.62
N THR A 3 -3.15 -4.58 14.58
CA THR A 3 -4.11 -5.29 15.42
C THR A 3 -4.65 -6.56 14.77
N GLY A 4 -4.45 -6.72 13.48
CA GLY A 4 -5.05 -7.81 12.71
C GLY A 4 -6.47 -7.51 12.25
N ILE A 5 -6.99 -6.33 12.57
CA ILE A 5 -8.34 -5.92 12.17
C ILE A 5 -8.24 -5.13 10.86
N VAL A 6 -8.99 -5.58 9.85
CA VAL A 6 -9.07 -4.84 8.59
C VAL A 6 -9.79 -3.52 8.84
N GLU A 7 -9.09 -2.42 8.62
CA GLU A 7 -9.63 -1.10 8.88
C GLU A 7 -10.37 -0.54 7.68
N HIS A 8 -9.87 -0.81 6.48
CA HIS A 8 -10.47 -0.26 5.27
C HIS A 8 -10.00 -1.03 4.04
N LEU A 9 -10.65 -0.77 2.91
CA LEU A 9 -10.29 -1.36 1.63
C LEU A 9 -9.76 -0.29 0.69
N ALA A 10 -8.78 -0.66 -0.11
CA ALA A 10 -8.23 0.22 -1.14
C ALA A 10 -8.17 -0.52 -2.47
N GLU A 11 -8.30 0.21 -3.55
CA GLU A 11 -8.21 -0.34 -4.89
C GLU A 11 -6.90 0.08 -5.55
N ILE A 12 -6.19 -0.87 -6.14
CA ILE A 12 -4.98 -0.56 -6.90
C ILE A 12 -5.40 0.12 -8.20
N VAL A 13 -4.93 1.34 -8.42
CA VAL A 13 -5.27 2.11 -9.62
C VAL A 13 -4.08 2.24 -10.58
N ASP A 14 -2.87 2.00 -10.09
CA ASP A 14 -1.68 2.03 -10.95
C ASP A 14 -0.54 1.24 -10.31
N ILE A 15 0.28 0.61 -11.14
CA ILE A 15 1.49 -0.08 -10.69
C ILE A 15 2.60 0.30 -11.68
N LYS A 16 3.67 0.88 -11.15
CA LYS A 16 4.79 1.32 -11.98
C LYS A 16 6.06 0.63 -11.49
N LYS A 17 6.78 0.00 -12.42
CA LYS A 17 8.06 -0.60 -12.08
C LYS A 17 9.17 0.45 -12.23
N THR A 18 9.97 0.62 -11.19
CA THR A 18 11.10 1.54 -11.17
C THR A 18 12.34 0.75 -10.77
N LYS A 19 13.22 0.46 -11.71
CA LYS A 19 14.36 -0.44 -11.50
C LYS A 19 13.83 -1.79 -11.02
N ASN A 20 14.17 -2.20 -9.79
CA ASN A 20 13.71 -3.48 -9.24
C ASN A 20 12.58 -3.31 -8.23
N ASN A 21 12.09 -2.09 -8.06
CA ASN A 21 11.03 -1.77 -7.11
C ASN A 21 9.71 -1.58 -7.84
N LEU A 22 8.61 -1.63 -7.08
CA LEU A 22 7.28 -1.32 -7.60
C LEU A 22 6.71 -0.13 -6.83
N ASP A 23 6.23 0.86 -7.57
CA ASP A 23 5.46 1.97 -7.01
C ASP A 23 3.99 1.67 -7.26
N ILE A 24 3.23 1.48 -6.19
CA ILE A 24 1.84 1.07 -6.26
C ILE A 24 0.97 2.22 -5.79
N THR A 25 0.05 2.66 -6.64
CA THR A 25 -0.89 3.73 -6.31
C THR A 25 -2.24 3.12 -6.02
N LEU A 26 -2.82 3.47 -4.87
CA LEU A 26 -4.08 2.93 -4.41
C LEU A 26 -5.05 4.05 -4.13
N SER A 27 -6.33 3.81 -4.41
CA SER A 27 -7.42 4.73 -4.10
C SER A 27 -8.14 4.26 -2.86
N CYS A 28 -8.33 5.17 -1.90
CA CYS A 28 -8.94 4.82 -0.62
C CYS A 28 -9.56 6.05 0.02
N GLU A 29 -10.69 5.86 0.72
CA GLU A 29 -11.34 6.95 1.44
C GLU A 29 -10.48 7.48 2.59
N LEU A 30 -9.57 6.64 3.12
CA LEU A 30 -8.69 7.04 4.21
C LEU A 30 -7.48 7.86 3.74
N THR A 31 -7.32 8.09 2.44
CA THR A 31 -6.13 8.74 1.90
C THR A 31 -5.83 10.07 2.59
N SER A 32 -6.86 10.86 2.91
CA SER A 32 -6.66 12.16 3.55
C SER A 32 -6.12 12.05 4.98
N GLU A 33 -6.20 10.87 5.57
CA GLU A 33 -5.70 10.63 6.93
C GLU A 33 -4.28 10.07 6.93
N PHE A 34 -3.73 9.73 5.76
CA PHE A 34 -2.38 9.20 5.66
C PHE A 34 -1.36 10.33 5.64
N LYS A 35 -0.14 10.00 6.05
CA LYS A 35 0.99 10.94 6.03
C LYS A 35 2.15 10.29 5.29
N ILE A 36 2.99 11.12 4.69
CA ILE A 36 4.22 10.64 4.07
C ILE A 36 5.06 9.94 5.16
N ASP A 37 5.67 8.83 4.79
CA ASP A 37 6.48 7.98 5.66
C ASP A 37 5.67 7.16 6.67
N GLN A 38 4.35 7.22 6.63
CA GLN A 38 3.52 6.37 7.46
C GLN A 38 3.56 4.93 6.96
N SER A 39 3.61 3.98 7.89
CA SER A 39 3.54 2.56 7.56
C SER A 39 2.10 2.09 7.63
N VAL A 40 1.66 1.41 6.58
CA VAL A 40 0.31 0.86 6.49
C VAL A 40 0.40 -0.58 6.05
N SER A 41 -0.35 -1.46 6.71
CA SER A 41 -0.41 -2.86 6.33
C SER A 41 -1.33 -3.04 5.12
N HIS A 42 -0.81 -3.67 4.07
CA HIS A 42 -1.53 -3.94 2.82
C HIS A 42 -1.63 -5.46 2.66
N ASN A 43 -2.79 -6.03 2.96
CA ASN A 43 -2.97 -7.49 2.99
C ASN A 43 -1.95 -8.15 3.92
N GLY A 44 -1.65 -7.49 5.04
CA GLY A 44 -0.67 -7.98 6.00
C GLY A 44 0.77 -7.60 5.71
N ILE A 45 1.03 -6.90 4.60
CA ILE A 45 2.37 -6.49 4.20
C ILE A 45 2.57 -5.02 4.53
N CYS A 46 3.58 -4.72 5.35
CA CYS A 46 3.86 -3.35 5.76
C CYS A 46 4.55 -2.59 4.64
N LEU A 47 3.91 -1.53 4.15
CA LEU A 47 4.46 -0.67 3.11
C LEU A 47 4.41 0.78 3.56
N THR A 48 5.38 1.56 3.10
CA THR A 48 5.52 2.96 3.52
C THR A 48 4.93 3.88 2.46
N VAL A 49 4.13 4.84 2.91
CA VAL A 49 3.51 5.84 2.03
C VAL A 49 4.59 6.83 1.59
N VAL A 50 4.78 6.98 0.28
CA VAL A 50 5.80 7.88 -0.27
C VAL A 50 5.20 9.09 -0.98
N ASN A 51 3.92 9.05 -1.31
CA ASN A 51 3.24 10.17 -1.95
C ASN A 51 1.76 10.12 -1.63
N ILE A 52 1.13 11.28 -1.56
CA ILE A 52 -0.30 11.38 -1.30
C ILE A 52 -0.88 12.37 -2.29
N SER A 53 -1.94 11.97 -2.97
CA SER A 53 -2.69 12.82 -3.87
C SER A 53 -4.12 12.93 -3.34
N ASN A 54 -5.03 13.46 -4.13
CA ASN A 54 -6.37 13.83 -3.65
C ASN A 54 -7.13 12.67 -2.99
N LYS A 55 -7.30 11.56 -3.70
CA LYS A 55 -8.00 10.39 -3.18
C LYS A 55 -7.17 9.12 -3.35
N SER A 56 -5.89 9.29 -3.61
CA SER A 56 -4.99 8.17 -3.82
C SER A 56 -3.66 8.43 -3.12
N TYR A 57 -2.95 7.34 -2.86
CA TYR A 57 -1.62 7.41 -2.26
C TYR A 57 -0.74 6.39 -2.95
N THR A 58 0.57 6.57 -2.84
CA THR A 58 1.54 5.68 -3.46
C THR A 58 2.43 5.08 -2.39
N VAL A 59 2.67 3.78 -2.49
CA VAL A 59 3.63 3.07 -1.66
C VAL A 59 4.67 2.44 -2.55
N THR A 60 5.89 2.26 -2.02
CA THR A 60 6.96 1.60 -2.75
C THR A 60 7.26 0.25 -2.12
N ALA A 61 7.26 -0.80 -2.93
CA ALA A 61 7.68 -2.12 -2.51
C ALA A 61 9.07 -2.39 -3.08
N ILE A 62 10.04 -2.69 -2.22
CA ILE A 62 11.39 -3.01 -2.65
C ILE A 62 11.44 -4.45 -3.16
N GLU A 63 12.48 -4.75 -3.95
CA GLU A 63 12.63 -6.07 -4.58
C GLU A 63 12.48 -7.22 -3.59
N GLU A 64 13.13 -7.12 -2.43
CA GLU A 64 13.06 -8.18 -1.42
C GLU A 64 11.61 -8.42 -0.98
N THR A 65 10.86 -7.35 -0.72
CA THR A 65 9.46 -7.45 -0.31
C THR A 65 8.62 -8.08 -1.42
N ILE A 66 8.86 -7.67 -2.67
CA ILE A 66 8.13 -8.20 -3.83
C ILE A 66 8.34 -9.71 -3.93
N ASN A 67 9.58 -10.17 -3.74
CA ASN A 67 9.91 -11.57 -3.90
C ASN A 67 9.42 -12.46 -2.75
N LYS A 68 9.23 -11.88 -1.56
CA LYS A 68 8.83 -12.63 -0.37
C LYS A 68 7.33 -12.61 -0.11
N THR A 69 6.56 -11.88 -0.92
CA THR A 69 5.14 -11.67 -0.68
C THR A 69 4.34 -11.90 -1.95
N THR A 70 3.01 -11.67 -1.86
CA THR A 70 2.13 -11.80 -3.02
C THR A 70 2.10 -10.55 -3.89
N ILE A 71 2.87 -9.52 -3.55
CA ILE A 71 2.85 -8.24 -4.28
C ILE A 71 3.13 -8.43 -5.77
N LYS A 72 3.99 -9.36 -6.13
CA LYS A 72 4.32 -9.64 -7.52
C LYS A 72 3.11 -10.04 -8.35
N ASN A 73 2.03 -10.50 -7.70
CA ASN A 73 0.80 -10.93 -8.36
C ASN A 73 -0.28 -9.85 -8.34
N TRP A 74 -0.02 -8.72 -7.72
CA TRP A 74 -1.01 -7.65 -7.63
C TRP A 74 -1.22 -7.00 -9.00
N LYS A 75 -2.46 -6.61 -9.28
CA LYS A 75 -2.84 -6.01 -10.55
C LYS A 75 -3.71 -4.80 -10.32
N VAL A 76 -3.72 -3.89 -11.28
CA VAL A 76 -4.67 -2.77 -11.27
C VAL A 76 -6.09 -3.33 -11.18
N GLY A 77 -6.87 -2.78 -10.26
CA GLY A 77 -8.22 -3.24 -9.98
C GLY A 77 -8.34 -4.15 -8.77
N ASP A 78 -7.22 -4.68 -8.27
CA ASP A 78 -7.25 -5.52 -7.08
C ASP A 78 -7.65 -4.70 -5.84
N ILE A 79 -8.39 -5.36 -4.94
CA ILE A 79 -8.81 -4.75 -3.68
C ILE A 79 -7.88 -5.23 -2.58
N ILE A 80 -7.34 -4.30 -1.82
CA ILE A 80 -6.35 -4.57 -0.79
C ILE A 80 -6.92 -4.20 0.58
N ASN A 81 -6.75 -5.08 1.56
CA ASN A 81 -7.16 -4.82 2.94
C ASN A 81 -6.10 -3.96 3.63
N LEU A 82 -6.54 -2.89 4.26
CA LEU A 82 -5.64 -1.95 4.92
C LEU A 82 -5.78 -2.01 6.43
N GLU A 83 -4.64 -1.84 7.11
CA GLU A 83 -4.58 -1.68 8.55
C GLU A 83 -3.45 -0.71 8.87
N ARG A 84 -3.76 0.33 9.65
CA ARG A 84 -2.73 1.28 10.07
C ARG A 84 -2.00 0.77 11.30
N ALA A 85 -0.74 1.17 11.43
CA ALA A 85 0.03 0.85 12.61
C ALA A 85 -0.52 1.63 13.82
N TRP A 86 -0.65 0.98 14.96
CA TRP A 86 -1.05 1.61 16.21
C TRP A 86 0.18 1.94 17.04
N ARG A 87 0.05 2.97 17.84
CA ARG A 87 1.13 3.39 18.72
C ARG A 87 0.71 3.33 20.16
#